data_ead0425909a118fd0cdecdcf3458ee02
#
_entry.id   ead0425909a118fd0cdecdcf3458ee02
#
_cell.length_a   1.000
_cell.length_b   1.000
_cell.length_c   1.000
_cell.angle_alpha   90.00
_cell.angle_beta   90.00
_cell.angle_gamma   90.00
#
_symmetry.space_group_name_H-M   'P 1'
#
loop_
_entity.id
_entity.type
_entity.pdbx_description
1 polymer ?
#
loop_
_entity_poly.entity_id
_entity_poly.type
_entity_poly.pdbx_seq_one_letter_code
_entity_poly.pdbx_strand_id
1 'polypeptide(L)'
;MLELKNIHWKTPENEEIVKGIDLSIPEGKLTVITGPNGGGKTSLAKLIAGLYTPSTGQILYNKEDITALSITERAGKGIAYAFQQPVRFKGLTVRDLLELSAEDTLSEDKLCAMLSTVGLCAQEYIDRNVDGSLSGGESKRIEIATVLNRKNAKLLVFDEPEAGIDLWSFSNLIKAFEDLKKQGGRTIVIISHQERIMEIADHIAVIAEGKVQTFGTGSEVLPSLLCKDKKCACPMNSIKKEGC
;
A
#
# COMPACT_ATOMS: atom_id res chain seq x y z
N MET A 1 -16.10 -0.71 5.59
CA MET A 1 -15.25 -1.20 6.69
C MET A 1 -14.66 -2.55 6.29
N LEU A 2 -13.38 -2.80 6.54
CA LEU A 2 -12.70 -4.09 6.32
C LEU A 2 -12.36 -4.70 7.69
N GLU A 3 -12.77 -5.94 7.91
CA GLU A 3 -12.50 -6.68 9.16
C GLU A 3 -11.76 -7.98 8.85
N LEU A 4 -10.67 -8.20 9.54
CA LEU A 4 -9.89 -9.42 9.52
C LEU A 4 -10.11 -10.11 10.86
N LYS A 5 -10.59 -11.36 10.86
CA LYS A 5 -10.93 -12.12 12.07
C LYS A 5 -10.12 -13.40 12.13
N ASN A 6 -9.21 -13.45 13.10
CA ASN A 6 -8.34 -14.58 13.39
C ASN A 6 -7.68 -15.16 12.11
N ILE A 7 -7.09 -14.27 11.30
CA ILE A 7 -6.49 -14.64 10.02
C ILE A 7 -5.17 -15.36 10.25
N HIS A 8 -5.07 -16.57 9.70
CA HIS A 8 -3.82 -17.32 9.60
C HIS A 8 -3.47 -17.58 8.13
N TRP A 9 -2.21 -17.58 7.83
CA TRP A 9 -1.72 -17.95 6.50
C TRP A 9 -0.35 -18.59 6.58
N LYS A 10 -0.18 -19.67 5.78
CA LYS A 10 1.07 -20.41 5.64
C LYS A 10 1.55 -20.37 4.20
N THR A 11 2.87 -20.39 4.03
CA THR A 11 3.48 -20.59 2.71
C THR A 11 3.24 -22.01 2.20
N PRO A 12 3.47 -22.29 0.90
CA PRO A 12 3.42 -23.65 0.36
C PRO A 12 4.35 -24.64 1.10
N GLU A 13 5.44 -24.14 1.68
CA GLU A 13 6.41 -24.88 2.49
C GLU A 13 5.95 -25.09 3.95
N ASN A 14 4.69 -24.73 4.25
CA ASN A 14 4.05 -24.85 5.57
C ASN A 14 4.63 -23.94 6.67
N GLU A 15 5.36 -22.89 6.30
CA GLU A 15 5.82 -21.84 7.23
C GLU A 15 4.66 -20.88 7.54
N GLU A 16 4.33 -20.68 8.81
CA GLU A 16 3.25 -19.80 9.22
C GLU A 16 3.74 -18.35 9.33
N ILE A 17 3.32 -17.53 8.38
CA ILE A 17 3.70 -16.11 8.29
C ILE A 17 2.68 -15.20 8.97
N VAL A 18 1.38 -15.49 8.84
CA VAL A 18 0.30 -14.74 9.49
C VAL A 18 -0.32 -15.63 10.56
N LYS A 19 -0.33 -15.16 11.81
CA LYS A 19 -0.53 -15.99 13.02
C LYS A 19 -1.67 -15.44 13.89
N GLY A 20 -2.90 -15.46 13.36
CA GLY A 20 -4.09 -15.01 14.08
C GLY A 20 -4.19 -13.49 14.12
N ILE A 21 -4.27 -12.84 12.95
CA ILE A 21 -4.47 -11.39 12.86
C ILE A 21 -5.95 -11.07 13.02
N ASP A 22 -6.24 -10.24 14.05
CA ASP A 22 -7.49 -9.52 14.22
C ASP A 22 -7.22 -8.03 13.97
N LEU A 23 -7.88 -7.46 12.95
CA LEU A 23 -7.70 -6.06 12.58
C LEU A 23 -8.97 -5.50 11.93
N SER A 24 -9.44 -4.37 12.42
CA SER A 24 -10.58 -3.65 11.86
C SER A 24 -10.11 -2.33 11.25
N ILE A 25 -10.20 -2.19 9.93
CA ILE A 25 -9.81 -0.99 9.20
C ILE A 25 -11.07 -0.14 8.96
N PRO A 26 -11.12 1.09 9.53
CA PRO A 26 -12.27 1.96 9.41
C PRO A 26 -12.51 2.40 7.97
N GLU A 27 -13.79 2.53 7.61
CA GLU A 27 -14.19 3.01 6.28
C GLU A 27 -13.85 4.49 6.10
N GLY A 28 -13.42 4.86 4.88
CA GLY A 28 -13.12 6.24 4.52
C GLY A 28 -11.88 6.82 5.19
N LYS A 29 -11.01 5.97 5.77
CA LYS A 29 -9.80 6.37 6.48
C LYS A 29 -8.55 5.86 5.79
N LEU A 30 -7.44 6.57 6.01
CA LEU A 30 -6.10 6.14 5.62
C LEU A 30 -5.47 5.39 6.79
N THR A 31 -5.22 4.09 6.59
CA THR A 31 -4.53 3.22 7.56
C THR A 31 -3.17 2.82 7.00
N VAL A 32 -2.13 3.06 7.77
CA VAL A 32 -0.78 2.58 7.45
C VAL A 32 -0.49 1.30 8.23
N ILE A 33 -0.01 0.29 7.53
CA ILE A 33 0.49 -0.96 8.10
C ILE A 33 2.02 -0.90 8.07
N THR A 34 2.65 -0.92 9.24
CA THR A 34 4.10 -0.87 9.37
C THR A 34 4.62 -2.00 10.28
N GLY A 35 5.94 -2.08 10.47
CA GLY A 35 6.59 -3.09 11.31
C GLY A 35 7.80 -3.72 10.59
N PRO A 36 8.59 -4.57 11.25
CA PRO A 36 9.84 -5.12 10.71
C PRO A 36 9.64 -5.91 9.41
N ASN A 37 10.71 -6.03 8.63
CA ASN A 37 10.73 -6.89 7.44
C ASN A 37 10.50 -8.35 7.86
N GLY A 38 9.76 -9.11 7.03
CA GLY A 38 9.36 -10.48 7.37
C GLY A 38 8.18 -10.57 8.37
N GLY A 39 7.66 -9.44 8.87
CA GLY A 39 6.55 -9.44 9.83
C GLY A 39 5.18 -9.89 9.29
N GLY A 40 5.05 -10.15 7.97
CA GLY A 40 3.81 -10.63 7.35
C GLY A 40 2.93 -9.54 6.68
N LYS A 41 3.43 -8.30 6.58
CA LYS A 41 2.66 -7.14 6.04
C LYS A 41 2.21 -7.33 4.60
N THR A 42 3.14 -7.64 3.68
CA THR A 42 2.84 -7.93 2.27
C THR A 42 1.92 -9.14 2.12
N SER A 43 2.12 -10.19 2.95
CA SER A 43 1.23 -11.36 2.94
C SER A 43 -0.20 -10.96 3.34
N LEU A 44 -0.34 -10.09 4.34
CA LEU A 44 -1.64 -9.58 4.76
C LEU A 44 -2.30 -8.76 3.65
N ALA A 45 -1.56 -7.87 2.97
CA ALA A 45 -2.10 -7.11 1.84
C ALA A 45 -2.55 -8.02 0.69
N LYS A 46 -1.79 -9.08 0.38
CA LYS A 46 -2.15 -10.08 -0.63
C LYS A 46 -3.39 -10.89 -0.23
N LEU A 47 -3.55 -11.19 1.06
CA LEU A 47 -4.76 -11.79 1.61
C LEU A 47 -5.98 -10.88 1.46
N ILE A 48 -5.84 -9.58 1.75
CA ILE A 48 -6.91 -8.58 1.54
C ILE A 48 -7.28 -8.47 0.06
N ALA A 49 -6.29 -8.48 -0.82
CA ALA A 49 -6.52 -8.37 -2.27
C ALA A 49 -7.10 -9.66 -2.91
N GLY A 50 -7.03 -10.82 -2.23
CA GLY A 50 -7.46 -12.12 -2.77
C GLY A 50 -6.43 -12.81 -3.64
N LEU A 51 -5.16 -12.37 -3.56
CA LEU A 51 -4.01 -13.06 -4.18
C LEU A 51 -3.62 -14.31 -3.39
N TYR A 52 -3.83 -14.29 -2.08
CA TYR A 52 -3.69 -15.41 -1.19
C TYR A 52 -5.02 -15.71 -0.52
N THR A 53 -5.25 -17.00 -0.23
CA THR A 53 -6.40 -17.46 0.55
C THR A 53 -5.91 -17.78 1.97
N PRO A 54 -6.55 -17.27 3.03
CA PRO A 54 -6.14 -17.59 4.40
C PRO A 54 -6.30 -19.07 4.67
N SER A 55 -5.42 -19.63 5.51
CA SER A 55 -5.52 -21.02 5.97
C SER A 55 -6.70 -21.20 6.92
N THR A 56 -6.95 -20.21 7.76
CA THR A 56 -8.13 -20.12 8.65
C THR A 56 -8.45 -18.64 8.91
N GLY A 57 -9.62 -18.38 9.47
CA GLY A 57 -10.12 -17.05 9.77
C GLY A 57 -11.07 -16.53 8.69
N GLN A 58 -11.51 -15.28 8.85
CA GLN A 58 -12.50 -14.65 8.01
C GLN A 58 -12.09 -13.24 7.61
N ILE A 59 -12.29 -12.88 6.34
CA ILE A 59 -12.12 -11.52 5.82
C ILE A 59 -13.51 -10.98 5.46
N LEU A 60 -13.96 -9.95 6.17
CA LEU A 60 -15.24 -9.31 5.93
C LEU A 60 -15.03 -7.93 5.30
N TYR A 61 -15.68 -7.65 4.19
CA TYR A 61 -15.72 -6.33 3.57
C TYR A 61 -17.16 -5.82 3.52
N ASN A 62 -17.42 -4.70 4.18
CA ASN A 62 -18.77 -4.15 4.38
C ASN A 62 -19.76 -5.18 4.94
N LYS A 63 -19.30 -5.97 5.92
CA LYS A 63 -20.04 -7.06 6.59
C LYS A 63 -20.29 -8.30 5.70
N GLU A 64 -19.83 -8.31 4.47
CA GLU A 64 -19.90 -9.46 3.57
C GLU A 64 -18.62 -10.28 3.69
N ASP A 65 -18.75 -11.59 3.78
CA ASP A 65 -17.60 -12.51 3.78
C ASP A 65 -17.01 -12.62 2.38
N ILE A 66 -15.78 -12.16 2.23
CA ILE A 66 -15.03 -12.21 0.99
C ILE A 66 -13.86 -13.20 1.04
N THR A 67 -13.80 -14.03 2.08
CA THR A 67 -12.65 -14.92 2.36
C THR A 67 -12.30 -15.81 1.19
N ALA A 68 -13.31 -16.44 0.59
CA ALA A 68 -13.14 -17.38 -0.54
C ALA A 68 -13.15 -16.69 -1.92
N LEU A 69 -13.42 -15.38 -2.00
CA LEU A 69 -13.50 -14.66 -3.27
C LEU A 69 -12.12 -14.50 -3.90
N SER A 70 -12.05 -14.73 -5.21
CA SER A 70 -10.87 -14.49 -6.04
C SER A 70 -10.53 -13.00 -6.15
N ILE A 71 -9.32 -12.68 -6.61
CA ILE A 71 -8.89 -11.31 -6.89
C ILE A 71 -9.86 -10.59 -7.83
N THR A 72 -10.37 -11.26 -8.86
CA THR A 72 -11.31 -10.68 -9.85
C THR A 72 -12.64 -10.34 -9.20
N GLU A 73 -13.19 -11.21 -8.35
CA GLU A 73 -14.44 -10.96 -7.64
C GLU A 73 -14.29 -9.82 -6.64
N ARG A 74 -13.16 -9.77 -5.91
CA ARG A 74 -12.86 -8.66 -4.99
C ARG A 74 -12.65 -7.34 -5.74
N ALA A 75 -12.02 -7.39 -6.92
CA ALA A 75 -11.88 -6.25 -7.80
C ALA A 75 -13.25 -5.71 -8.25
N GLY A 76 -14.22 -6.60 -8.56
CA GLY A 76 -15.62 -6.25 -8.85
C GLY A 76 -16.34 -5.61 -7.67
N LYS A 77 -15.94 -5.92 -6.43
CA LYS A 77 -16.47 -5.28 -5.20
C LYS A 77 -15.80 -3.93 -4.87
N GLY A 78 -14.88 -3.47 -5.72
CA GLY A 78 -14.19 -2.20 -5.56
C GLY A 78 -12.93 -2.27 -4.69
N ILE A 79 -12.27 -3.42 -4.60
CA ILE A 79 -10.95 -3.56 -3.98
C ILE A 79 -9.89 -3.45 -5.07
N ALA A 80 -8.98 -2.48 -4.94
CA ALA A 80 -7.87 -2.29 -5.84
C ALA A 80 -6.54 -2.46 -5.10
N TYR A 81 -5.56 -3.05 -5.78
CA TYR A 81 -4.25 -3.36 -5.20
C TYR A 81 -3.13 -2.89 -6.11
N ALA A 82 -2.18 -2.13 -5.56
CA ALA A 82 -0.92 -1.78 -6.19
C ALA A 82 0.17 -2.70 -5.66
N PHE A 83 0.84 -3.40 -6.56
CA PHE A 83 1.84 -4.41 -6.21
C PHE A 83 3.15 -3.76 -5.72
N GLN A 84 3.91 -4.45 -4.90
CA GLN A 84 5.24 -4.03 -4.50
C GLN A 84 6.17 -3.87 -5.71
N GLN A 85 6.13 -4.84 -6.64
CA GLN A 85 6.79 -4.74 -7.94
C GLN A 85 5.74 -4.51 -9.03
N PRO A 86 5.88 -3.45 -9.85
CA PRO A 86 4.90 -3.12 -10.87
C PRO A 86 4.79 -4.23 -11.92
N VAL A 87 3.57 -4.47 -12.36
CA VAL A 87 3.28 -5.45 -13.40
C VAL A 87 3.56 -4.84 -14.77
N ARG A 88 4.18 -5.61 -15.67
CA ARG A 88 4.45 -5.22 -17.05
C ARG A 88 3.40 -5.82 -17.97
N PHE A 89 2.88 -5.01 -18.88
CA PHE A 89 1.87 -5.41 -19.84
C PHE A 89 2.41 -5.29 -21.26
N LYS A 90 2.55 -6.42 -21.96
CA LYS A 90 2.97 -6.40 -23.37
C LYS A 90 1.82 -5.91 -24.24
N GLY A 91 2.10 -4.92 -25.12
CA GLY A 91 1.14 -4.44 -26.11
C GLY A 91 0.11 -3.43 -25.58
N LEU A 92 0.27 -2.94 -24.35
CA LEU A 92 -0.53 -1.84 -23.82
C LEU A 92 0.33 -0.59 -23.64
N THR A 93 -0.23 0.55 -23.99
CA THR A 93 0.34 1.86 -23.69
C THR A 93 -0.09 2.34 -22.29
N VAL A 94 0.53 3.41 -21.81
CA VAL A 94 0.11 4.08 -20.57
C VAL A 94 -1.32 4.60 -20.70
N ARG A 95 -1.69 5.15 -21.87
CA ARG A 95 -3.07 5.54 -22.21
C ARG A 95 -4.04 4.39 -22.01
N ASP A 96 -3.77 3.25 -22.63
CA ASP A 96 -4.65 2.07 -22.54
C ASP A 96 -4.88 1.64 -21.08
N LEU A 97 -3.84 1.64 -20.26
CA LEU A 97 -3.97 1.28 -18.84
C LEU A 97 -4.81 2.28 -18.05
N LEU A 98 -4.64 3.58 -18.29
CA LEU A 98 -5.40 4.62 -17.60
C LEU A 98 -6.87 4.57 -18.02
N GLU A 99 -7.17 4.40 -19.30
CA GLU A 99 -8.53 4.27 -19.82
C GLU A 99 -9.22 2.98 -19.31
N LEU A 100 -8.50 1.86 -19.29
CA LEU A 100 -9.00 0.61 -18.69
C LEU A 100 -9.33 0.78 -17.19
N SER A 101 -8.51 1.52 -16.47
CA SER A 101 -8.76 1.77 -15.04
C SER A 101 -9.95 2.67 -14.78
N ALA A 102 -10.13 3.67 -15.63
CA ALA A 102 -11.25 4.61 -15.58
C ALA A 102 -12.55 4.01 -16.15
N GLU A 103 -12.47 2.89 -16.86
CA GLU A 103 -13.59 2.28 -17.59
C GLU A 103 -14.26 3.28 -18.56
N ASP A 104 -13.44 4.15 -19.18
CA ASP A 104 -13.90 5.23 -20.05
C ASP A 104 -12.78 5.68 -20.98
N THR A 105 -13.12 6.26 -22.12
CA THR A 105 -12.19 6.99 -22.98
C THR A 105 -11.90 8.36 -22.37
N LEU A 106 -10.61 8.68 -22.20
CA LEU A 106 -10.20 9.87 -21.47
C LEU A 106 -9.72 10.97 -22.42
N SER A 107 -10.08 12.23 -22.12
CA SER A 107 -9.48 13.39 -22.80
C SER A 107 -8.01 13.56 -22.39
N GLU A 108 -7.22 14.21 -23.25
CA GLU A 108 -5.82 14.53 -22.98
C GLU A 108 -5.64 15.27 -21.64
N ASP A 109 -6.54 16.21 -21.31
CA ASP A 109 -6.49 16.96 -20.05
C ASP A 109 -6.65 16.04 -18.83
N LYS A 110 -7.57 15.06 -18.91
CA LYS A 110 -7.75 14.07 -17.81
C LYS A 110 -6.54 13.17 -17.68
N LEU A 111 -5.99 12.67 -18.77
CA LEU A 111 -4.79 11.85 -18.77
C LEU A 111 -3.59 12.63 -18.22
N CYS A 112 -3.46 13.90 -18.60
CA CYS A 112 -2.44 14.80 -18.04
C CYS A 112 -2.60 14.99 -16.54
N ALA A 113 -3.81 15.24 -16.06
CA ALA A 113 -4.10 15.37 -14.63
C ALA A 113 -3.76 14.09 -13.86
N MET A 114 -4.13 12.90 -14.38
CA MET A 114 -3.84 11.62 -13.74
C MET A 114 -2.33 11.36 -13.61
N LEU A 115 -1.56 11.58 -14.66
CA LEU A 115 -0.11 11.37 -14.65
C LEU A 115 0.61 12.44 -13.81
N SER A 116 0.16 13.68 -13.85
CA SER A 116 0.71 14.77 -13.03
C SER A 116 0.57 14.49 -11.53
N THR A 117 -0.49 13.79 -11.10
CA THR A 117 -0.70 13.39 -9.70
C THR A 117 0.47 12.55 -9.16
N VAL A 118 1.10 11.75 -10.03
CA VAL A 118 2.25 10.90 -9.67
C VAL A 118 3.59 11.48 -10.17
N GLY A 119 3.60 12.74 -10.63
CA GLY A 119 4.80 13.43 -11.08
C GLY A 119 5.33 12.95 -12.43
N LEU A 120 4.44 12.55 -13.36
CA LEU A 120 4.78 12.19 -14.73
C LEU A 120 4.19 13.21 -15.72
N CYS A 121 4.96 13.54 -16.75
CA CYS A 121 4.50 14.40 -17.84
C CYS A 121 3.73 13.54 -18.87
N ALA A 122 2.45 13.87 -19.12
CA ALA A 122 1.65 13.09 -20.07
C ALA A 122 2.25 13.05 -21.48
N GLN A 123 2.78 14.17 -21.98
CA GLN A 123 3.40 14.27 -23.31
C GLN A 123 4.56 13.30 -23.52
N GLU A 124 5.26 12.94 -22.43
CA GLU A 124 6.42 12.04 -22.51
C GLU A 124 6.05 10.57 -22.34
N TYR A 125 4.94 10.27 -21.64
CA TYR A 125 4.64 8.90 -21.20
C TYR A 125 3.39 8.29 -21.79
N ILE A 126 2.41 9.08 -22.21
CA ILE A 126 1.05 8.61 -22.50
C ILE A 126 0.99 7.53 -23.60
N ASP A 127 1.83 7.68 -24.63
CA ASP A 127 1.87 6.76 -25.79
C ASP A 127 3.01 5.73 -25.68
N ARG A 128 3.73 5.71 -24.52
CA ARG A 128 4.77 4.70 -24.28
C ARG A 128 4.15 3.36 -23.89
N ASN A 129 4.80 2.28 -24.36
CA ASN A 129 4.42 0.92 -23.95
C ASN A 129 4.77 0.68 -22.48
N VAL A 130 3.90 -0.04 -21.76
CA VAL A 130 4.13 -0.47 -20.38
C VAL A 130 4.90 -1.78 -20.37
N ASP A 131 6.14 -1.71 -20.82
CA ASP A 131 7.04 -2.85 -20.96
C ASP A 131 8.38 -2.60 -20.23
N GLY A 132 9.42 -3.31 -20.67
CA GLY A 132 10.77 -3.19 -20.10
C GLY A 132 11.51 -1.88 -20.42
N SER A 133 10.96 -0.99 -21.24
CA SER A 133 11.56 0.30 -21.58
C SER A 133 11.36 1.37 -20.51
N LEU A 134 10.37 1.17 -19.63
CA LEU A 134 10.13 2.04 -18.47
C LEU A 134 11.07 1.64 -17.31
N SER A 135 11.62 2.61 -16.62
CA SER A 135 12.33 2.37 -15.36
C SER A 135 11.38 1.82 -14.28
N GLY A 136 11.94 1.21 -13.24
CA GLY A 136 11.13 0.68 -12.13
C GLY A 136 10.28 1.75 -11.45
N GLY A 137 10.85 2.94 -11.23
CA GLY A 137 10.14 4.07 -10.61
C GLY A 137 9.04 4.66 -11.51
N GLU A 138 9.25 4.73 -12.83
CA GLU A 138 8.22 5.15 -13.80
C GLU A 138 7.06 4.16 -13.84
N SER A 139 7.37 2.86 -13.98
CA SER A 139 6.35 1.80 -13.96
C SER A 139 5.54 1.81 -12.66
N LYS A 140 6.20 2.02 -11.51
CA LYS A 140 5.54 2.12 -10.20
C LYS A 140 4.58 3.30 -10.12
N ARG A 141 4.99 4.46 -10.61
CA ARG A 141 4.14 5.67 -10.63
C ARG A 141 2.94 5.51 -11.55
N ILE A 142 3.12 4.87 -12.73
CA ILE A 142 2.01 4.56 -13.66
C ILE A 142 1.03 3.60 -12.99
N GLU A 143 1.50 2.54 -12.33
CA GLU A 143 0.65 1.60 -11.59
C GLU A 143 -0.14 2.32 -10.50
N ILE A 144 0.50 3.18 -9.70
CA ILE A 144 -0.17 3.97 -8.68
C ILE A 144 -1.24 4.88 -9.29
N ALA A 145 -0.95 5.57 -10.41
CA ALA A 145 -1.92 6.39 -11.12
C ALA A 145 -3.14 5.57 -11.55
N THR A 146 -2.93 4.35 -12.08
CA THR A 146 -4.02 3.42 -12.45
C THR A 146 -4.90 3.06 -11.25
N VAL A 147 -4.29 2.72 -10.11
CA VAL A 147 -5.03 2.34 -8.89
C VAL A 147 -5.79 3.53 -8.30
N LEU A 148 -5.17 4.72 -8.24
CA LEU A 148 -5.79 5.95 -7.74
C LEU A 148 -7.02 6.35 -8.56
N ASN A 149 -6.98 6.14 -9.87
CA ASN A 149 -8.03 6.56 -10.80
C ASN A 149 -9.04 5.46 -11.13
N ARG A 150 -8.95 4.29 -10.52
CA ARG A 150 -9.90 3.21 -10.75
C ARG A 150 -11.31 3.62 -10.34
N LYS A 151 -12.23 3.62 -11.32
CA LYS A 151 -13.58 4.21 -11.22
C LYS A 151 -14.40 3.73 -10.03
N ASN A 152 -14.45 2.42 -9.82
CA ASN A 152 -15.33 1.81 -8.81
C ASN A 152 -14.57 1.40 -7.53
N ALA A 153 -13.29 1.78 -7.39
CA ALA A 153 -12.51 1.37 -6.22
C ALA A 153 -12.90 2.17 -4.98
N LYS A 154 -13.28 1.45 -3.92
CA LYS A 154 -13.62 1.98 -2.61
C LYS A 154 -12.59 1.60 -1.54
N LEU A 155 -11.86 0.51 -1.73
CA LEU A 155 -10.74 0.09 -0.91
C LEU A 155 -9.48 0.02 -1.79
N LEU A 156 -8.52 0.86 -1.49
CA LEU A 156 -7.24 0.93 -2.19
C LEU A 156 -6.15 0.39 -1.28
N VAL A 157 -5.41 -0.60 -1.74
CA VAL A 157 -4.29 -1.21 -1.01
C VAL A 157 -3.00 -0.98 -1.77
N PHE A 158 -2.03 -0.34 -1.14
CA PHE A 158 -0.71 -0.06 -1.71
C PHE A 158 0.35 -0.79 -0.91
N ASP A 159 1.15 -1.60 -1.59
CA ASP A 159 2.24 -2.35 -0.99
C ASP A 159 3.59 -1.69 -1.34
N GLU A 160 4.17 -1.01 -0.36
CA GLU A 160 5.41 -0.23 -0.48
C GLU A 160 5.41 0.67 -1.72
N PRO A 161 4.45 1.63 -1.81
CA PRO A 161 4.30 2.47 -2.99
C PRO A 161 5.51 3.36 -3.26
N GLU A 162 6.33 3.61 -2.25
CA GLU A 162 7.56 4.40 -2.33
C GLU A 162 8.76 3.64 -2.91
N ALA A 163 8.68 2.32 -3.05
CA ALA A 163 9.80 1.51 -3.48
C ALA A 163 10.28 1.87 -4.89
N GLY A 164 11.55 2.28 -5.00
CA GLY A 164 12.16 2.67 -6.28
C GLY A 164 11.76 4.03 -6.81
N ILE A 165 11.05 4.85 -6.02
CA ILE A 165 10.67 6.22 -6.38
C ILE A 165 11.72 7.20 -5.82
N ASP A 166 12.11 8.19 -6.62
CA ASP A 166 13.01 9.26 -6.21
C ASP A 166 12.34 10.25 -5.23
N LEU A 167 13.16 11.02 -4.49
CA LEU A 167 12.69 11.91 -3.43
C LEU A 167 11.67 12.97 -3.92
N TRP A 168 11.82 13.49 -5.14
CA TRP A 168 10.94 14.52 -5.68
C TRP A 168 9.58 13.94 -6.03
N SER A 169 9.58 12.79 -6.71
CA SER A 169 8.36 12.04 -7.07
C SER A 169 7.65 11.51 -5.83
N PHE A 170 8.40 11.15 -4.77
CA PHE A 170 7.82 10.74 -3.50
C PHE A 170 7.00 11.84 -2.83
N SER A 171 7.43 13.11 -2.94
CA SER A 171 6.65 14.23 -2.42
C SER A 171 5.31 14.41 -3.14
N ASN A 172 5.26 14.18 -4.46
CA ASN A 172 4.01 14.18 -5.22
C ASN A 172 3.09 13.03 -4.78
N LEU A 173 3.66 11.86 -4.53
CA LEU A 173 2.90 10.70 -4.06
C LEU A 173 2.24 10.95 -2.69
N ILE A 174 2.97 11.55 -1.74
CA ILE A 174 2.40 11.94 -0.44
C ILE A 174 1.21 12.86 -0.64
N LYS A 175 1.38 13.93 -1.46
CA LYS A 175 0.31 14.87 -1.78
C LYS A 175 -0.90 14.17 -2.41
N ALA A 176 -0.68 13.23 -3.32
CA ALA A 176 -1.74 12.43 -3.93
C ALA A 176 -2.57 11.66 -2.88
N PHE A 177 -1.91 11.05 -1.90
CA PHE A 177 -2.60 10.35 -0.80
C PHE A 177 -3.34 11.32 0.12
N GLU A 178 -2.77 12.49 0.44
CA GLU A 178 -3.45 13.52 1.21
C GLU A 178 -4.71 14.04 0.51
N ASP A 179 -4.61 14.31 -0.79
CA ASP A 179 -5.74 14.82 -1.58
C ASP A 179 -6.83 13.74 -1.70
N LEU A 180 -6.47 12.47 -1.91
CA LEU A 180 -7.40 11.36 -1.91
C LEU A 180 -8.11 11.20 -0.55
N LYS A 181 -7.36 11.32 0.54
CA LYS A 181 -7.90 11.30 1.91
C LYS A 181 -8.89 12.46 2.13
N LYS A 182 -8.56 13.68 1.68
CA LYS A 182 -9.44 14.86 1.79
C LYS A 182 -10.73 14.73 0.98
N GLN A 183 -10.67 14.11 -0.20
CA GLN A 183 -11.85 13.82 -1.02
C GLN A 183 -12.84 12.90 -0.31
N GLY A 184 -12.36 12.03 0.57
CA GLY A 184 -13.19 11.07 1.30
C GLY A 184 -13.78 9.96 0.42
N GLY A 185 -14.65 9.13 1.01
CA GLY A 185 -15.40 8.08 0.29
C GLY A 185 -14.59 6.84 -0.09
N ARG A 186 -13.26 6.86 0.03
CA ARG A 186 -12.38 5.72 -0.22
C ARG A 186 -11.61 5.34 1.04
N THR A 187 -11.50 4.06 1.30
CA THR A 187 -10.63 3.51 2.35
C THR A 187 -9.25 3.24 1.75
N ILE A 188 -8.21 3.70 2.41
CA ILE A 188 -6.84 3.59 1.90
C ILE A 188 -6.02 2.77 2.90
N VAL A 189 -5.37 1.73 2.42
CA VAL A 189 -4.42 0.90 3.19
C VAL A 189 -3.05 1.01 2.52
N ILE A 190 -2.05 1.45 3.26
CA ILE A 190 -0.68 1.57 2.74
C ILE A 190 0.24 0.76 3.63
N ILE A 191 0.98 -0.18 3.03
CA ILE A 191 2.11 -0.80 3.70
C ILE A 191 3.33 0.07 3.44
N SER A 192 3.92 0.60 4.50
CA SER A 192 5.09 1.47 4.37
C SER A 192 5.91 1.53 5.65
N HIS A 193 7.21 1.83 5.49
CA HIS A 193 8.15 2.15 6.56
C HIS A 193 8.50 3.64 6.61
N GLN A 194 7.98 4.44 5.67
CA GLN A 194 8.31 5.84 5.53
C GLN A 194 7.55 6.69 6.55
N GLU A 195 8.29 7.46 7.36
CA GLU A 195 7.73 8.35 8.38
C GLU A 195 6.71 9.32 7.78
N ARG A 196 7.02 9.94 6.62
CA ARG A 196 6.11 10.86 5.93
C ARG A 196 4.77 10.25 5.52
N ILE A 197 4.72 8.95 5.21
CA ILE A 197 3.46 8.24 4.95
C ILE A 197 2.71 7.98 6.27
N MET A 198 3.43 7.67 7.34
CA MET A 198 2.83 7.48 8.67
C MET A 198 2.26 8.78 9.25
N GLU A 199 2.88 9.94 8.96
CA GLU A 199 2.41 11.27 9.40
C GLU A 199 1.02 11.63 8.86
N ILE A 200 0.69 11.20 7.64
CA ILE A 200 -0.62 11.48 7.03
C ILE A 200 -1.70 10.44 7.41
N ALA A 201 -1.34 9.38 8.15
CA ALA A 201 -2.24 8.29 8.52
C ALA A 201 -3.30 8.73 9.54
N ASP A 202 -4.55 8.30 9.35
CA ASP A 202 -5.57 8.36 10.41
C ASP A 202 -5.31 7.29 11.46
N HIS A 203 -4.91 6.08 11.01
CA HIS A 203 -4.61 4.94 11.87
C HIS A 203 -3.30 4.27 11.45
N ILE A 204 -2.61 3.69 12.43
CA ILE A 204 -1.39 2.90 12.20
C ILE A 204 -1.57 1.54 12.85
N ALA A 205 -1.30 0.48 12.07
CA ALA A 205 -1.20 -0.90 12.55
C ALA A 205 0.26 -1.35 12.50
N VAL A 206 0.80 -1.79 13.62
CA VAL A 206 2.16 -2.34 13.70
C VAL A 206 2.05 -3.85 13.66
N ILE A 207 2.63 -4.47 12.62
CA ILE A 207 2.65 -5.93 12.46
C ILE A 207 4.07 -6.45 12.63
N ALA A 208 4.25 -7.35 13.56
CA ALA A 208 5.51 -8.05 13.78
C ALA A 208 5.24 -9.52 14.11
N GLU A 209 6.11 -10.41 13.65
CA GLU A 209 6.04 -11.85 13.92
C GLU A 209 4.68 -12.48 13.54
N GLY A 210 4.03 -11.93 12.50
CA GLY A 210 2.74 -12.42 12.00
C GLY A 210 1.52 -11.99 12.83
N LYS A 211 1.67 -11.04 13.76
CA LYS A 211 0.60 -10.56 14.67
C LYS A 211 0.49 -9.04 14.67
N VAL A 212 -0.68 -8.53 14.99
CA VAL A 212 -0.87 -7.10 15.29
C VAL A 212 -0.30 -6.84 16.69
N GLN A 213 0.74 -6.02 16.76
CA GLN A 213 1.35 -5.61 18.02
C GLN A 213 0.66 -4.37 18.62
N THR A 214 0.24 -3.46 17.74
CA THR A 214 -0.42 -2.22 18.13
C THR A 214 -1.32 -1.76 16.99
N PHE A 215 -2.48 -1.24 17.32
CA PHE A 215 -3.37 -0.54 16.40
C PHE A 215 -3.99 0.65 17.12
N GLY A 216 -3.92 1.83 16.51
CA GLY A 216 -4.45 3.05 17.09
C GLY A 216 -4.44 4.21 16.10
N THR A 217 -4.78 5.40 16.56
CA THR A 217 -4.69 6.61 15.75
C THR A 217 -3.23 6.93 15.42
N GLY A 218 -3.00 7.60 14.27
CA GLY A 218 -1.65 8.03 13.87
C GLY A 218 -0.98 8.87 14.96
N SER A 219 -1.71 9.75 15.62
CA SER A 219 -1.21 10.61 16.70
C SER A 219 -0.80 9.85 17.97
N GLU A 220 -1.39 8.70 18.24
CA GLU A 220 -1.05 7.87 19.40
C GLU A 220 0.13 6.94 19.13
N VAL A 221 0.13 6.32 17.92
CA VAL A 221 1.09 5.25 17.61
C VAL A 221 2.42 5.80 17.09
N LEU A 222 2.43 6.82 16.23
CA LEU A 222 3.62 7.35 15.59
C LEU A 222 4.69 7.83 16.59
N PRO A 223 4.38 8.60 17.65
CA PRO A 223 5.39 9.02 18.62
C PRO A 223 6.07 7.83 19.32
N SER A 224 5.32 6.75 19.57
CA SER A 224 5.86 5.56 20.21
C SER A 224 6.83 4.78 19.31
N LEU A 225 6.64 4.84 17.99
CA LEU A 225 7.54 4.23 17.01
C LEU A 225 8.84 5.02 16.91
N LEU A 226 8.76 6.35 16.78
CA LEU A 226 9.93 7.23 16.68
C LEU A 226 10.79 7.25 17.95
N CYS A 227 10.18 7.07 19.13
CA CYS A 227 10.93 6.98 20.40
C CYS A 227 11.72 5.68 20.55
N LYS A 228 11.28 4.58 19.95
CA LYS A 228 12.00 3.29 20.00
C LYS A 228 13.30 3.33 19.20
N ASP A 229 13.32 4.04 18.08
CA ASP A 229 14.53 4.18 17.25
C ASP A 229 15.64 5.01 17.91
N LYS A 230 15.29 5.92 18.84
CA LYS A 230 16.27 6.71 19.61
C LYS A 230 16.91 5.96 20.77
N LYS A 231 16.43 4.77 21.14
CA LYS A 231 16.99 3.95 22.24
C LYS A 231 18.00 2.89 21.80
N CYS A 232 18.33 2.79 20.54
CA CYS A 232 19.52 2.08 20.08
C CYS A 232 20.78 2.94 20.33
N ALA A 233 21.10 3.23 21.57
CA ALA A 233 22.45 3.64 21.96
C ALA A 233 23.34 2.41 21.76
N CYS A 234 24.12 2.42 20.69
CA CYS A 234 25.20 1.45 20.48
C CYS A 234 26.07 1.42 21.75
N PRO A 235 26.37 0.25 22.36
CA PRO A 235 27.23 0.19 23.56
C PRO A 235 28.71 0.50 23.31
N MET A 236 29.07 1.09 22.15
CA MET A 236 30.44 1.44 21.79
C MET A 236 30.99 2.72 22.39
N ASN A 237 30.26 3.47 23.22
CA ASN A 237 30.77 4.68 23.85
C ASN A 237 31.22 4.52 25.30
N SER A 238 31.44 3.30 25.77
CA SER A 238 32.00 3.03 27.11
C SER A 238 33.44 2.53 27.08
N ILE A 239 34.18 2.79 26.01
CA ILE A 239 35.64 2.55 26.02
C ILE A 239 36.38 3.88 25.98
N LYS A 240 36.78 4.29 27.22
CA LYS A 240 37.95 5.05 27.60
C LYS A 240 38.01 6.55 27.45
N LYS A 241 37.99 7.17 28.57
CA LYS A 241 39.03 8.10 28.98
C LYS A 241 39.66 7.55 30.29
N GLU A 242 40.68 6.76 30.16
CA GLU A 242 41.71 6.58 31.16
C GLU A 242 43.06 6.56 30.45
N GLY A 243 43.92 7.48 30.79
CA GLY A 243 45.38 7.37 30.67
C GLY A 243 46.02 8.15 29.52
N CYS A 244 46.53 9.27 29.80
CA CYS A 244 47.81 9.97 29.81
C CYS A 244 47.66 11.45 29.62
#